data_15ce67a8bdfd37ae0e676e996a2ac8ac
#
_entry.id   15ce67a8bdfd37ae0e676e996a2ac8ac
#
_cell.length_a   1.000
_cell.length_b   1.000
_cell.length_c   1.000
_cell.angle_alpha   90.00
_cell.angle_beta   90.00
_cell.angle_gamma   90.00
#
_symmetry.space_group_name_H-M   'P 1'
#
loop_
_entity.id
_entity.type
_entity.pdbx_description
1 polymer ?
#
loop_
_entity_poly.entity_id
_entity_poly.type
_entity_poly.pdbx_seq_one_letter_code
_entity_poly.pdbx_strand_id
1 'polypeptide(L)'
;MVTEVSVSHWATFKQTATNLWVTLRHDILALAVFLNGLLIFKTIYGMSVNLLDIFHIKAFSELDLSLLANAPLFMLGVFLVLNSIGLLFRAKLAWAISIILLLIALIYTLHFYPWLKFSIGFCIFTLVFLLILRKDFSHSSAAAGTIFAFISFTTLLFYSTYGALYLSEGFNPRIESLMTAFYFSIETMSTVGYGDIVPVSESARLFTISVIISGITVFATSMTSIFGPLIRGGFNKLVK
;
A
#
# COMPACT_ATOMS: atom_id res chain seq x y z
N MET A 1 48.50 -4.90 28.71
CA MET A 1 47.58 -3.80 29.07
C MET A 1 46.94 -3.10 27.85
N VAL A 2 47.66 -2.90 26.73
CA VAL A 2 47.11 -2.25 25.52
C VAL A 2 46.17 -3.16 24.71
N THR A 3 46.33 -4.48 24.75
CA THR A 3 45.55 -5.46 24.00
C THR A 3 44.18 -5.74 24.59
N GLU A 4 43.99 -5.65 25.90
CA GLU A 4 42.66 -5.88 26.54
C GLU A 4 41.69 -4.73 26.35
N VAL A 5 42.16 -3.49 26.31
CA VAL A 5 41.30 -2.31 26.05
C VAL A 5 40.79 -2.30 24.62
N SER A 6 41.59 -2.74 23.64
CA SER A 6 41.13 -2.80 22.26
C SER A 6 40.05 -3.90 22.01
N VAL A 7 40.17 -5.03 22.71
CA VAL A 7 39.20 -6.14 22.60
C VAL A 7 37.85 -5.75 23.23
N SER A 8 37.85 -4.99 24.32
CA SER A 8 36.62 -4.52 24.96
C SER A 8 35.89 -3.48 24.09
N HIS A 9 36.59 -2.58 23.41
CA HIS A 9 36.01 -1.60 22.49
C HIS A 9 35.40 -2.26 21.25
N TRP A 10 36.04 -3.28 20.70
CA TRP A 10 35.50 -4.04 19.57
C TRP A 10 34.25 -4.84 19.95
N ALA A 11 34.21 -5.43 21.14
CA ALA A 11 33.05 -6.17 21.65
C ALA A 11 31.83 -5.23 21.85
N THR A 12 32.06 -4.06 22.48
CA THR A 12 31.01 -3.05 22.67
C THR A 12 30.52 -2.47 21.33
N PHE A 13 31.44 -2.16 20.41
CA PHE A 13 31.04 -1.69 19.06
C PHE A 13 30.20 -2.74 18.30
N LYS A 14 30.62 -4.01 18.31
CA LYS A 14 29.92 -5.10 17.67
C LYS A 14 28.53 -5.31 18.30
N GLN A 15 28.41 -5.18 19.60
CA GLN A 15 27.13 -5.31 20.31
C GLN A 15 26.19 -4.14 20.03
N THR A 16 26.73 -2.91 19.96
CA THR A 16 25.96 -1.72 19.60
C THR A 16 25.50 -1.79 18.15
N ALA A 17 26.35 -2.21 17.22
CA ALA A 17 26.00 -2.38 15.81
C ALA A 17 24.94 -3.47 15.58
N THR A 18 25.03 -4.60 16.30
CA THR A 18 24.00 -5.66 16.23
C THR A 18 22.69 -5.19 16.82
N ASN A 19 22.69 -4.46 17.92
CA ASN A 19 21.45 -3.91 18.51
C ASN A 19 20.81 -2.88 17.58
N LEU A 20 21.60 -2.00 16.97
CA LEU A 20 21.13 -1.02 16.00
C LEU A 20 20.51 -1.70 14.77
N TRP A 21 21.19 -2.73 14.25
CA TRP A 21 20.68 -3.53 13.13
C TRP A 21 19.36 -4.20 13.45
N VAL A 22 19.24 -4.85 14.61
CA VAL A 22 17.97 -5.49 15.04
C VAL A 22 16.84 -4.47 15.19
N THR A 23 17.15 -3.25 15.58
CA THR A 23 16.17 -2.18 15.74
C THR A 23 15.72 -1.60 14.40
N LEU A 24 16.65 -1.40 13.46
CA LEU A 24 16.37 -0.68 12.20
C LEU A 24 15.97 -1.58 11.02
N ARG A 25 16.21 -2.90 11.07
CA ARG A 25 16.01 -3.80 9.92
C ARG A 25 14.56 -3.84 9.42
N HIS A 26 13.57 -3.69 10.30
CA HIS A 26 12.16 -3.64 9.89
C HIS A 26 11.80 -2.30 9.23
N ASP A 27 12.38 -1.18 9.71
CA ASP A 27 12.20 0.14 9.09
C ASP A 27 12.82 0.19 7.70
N ILE A 28 14.00 -0.43 7.54
CA ILE A 28 14.67 -0.57 6.23
C ILE A 28 13.81 -1.38 5.27
N LEU A 29 13.18 -2.46 5.74
CA LEU A 29 12.26 -3.24 4.91
C LEU A 29 10.99 -2.47 4.55
N ALA A 30 10.42 -1.74 5.49
CA ALA A 30 9.28 -0.87 5.22
C ALA A 30 9.64 0.19 4.15
N LEU A 31 10.81 0.81 4.28
CA LEU A 31 11.33 1.73 3.27
C LEU A 31 11.56 1.04 1.92
N ALA A 32 12.08 -0.18 1.89
CA ALA A 32 12.29 -0.93 0.66
C ALA A 32 10.96 -1.25 -0.05
N VAL A 33 9.91 -1.63 0.68
CA VAL A 33 8.57 -1.84 0.13
C VAL A 33 7.97 -0.53 -0.38
N PHE A 34 8.11 0.57 0.36
CA PHE A 34 7.73 1.91 -0.07
C PHE A 34 8.40 2.30 -1.39
N LEU A 35 9.72 2.12 -1.49
CA LEU A 35 10.48 2.40 -2.70
C LEU A 35 10.07 1.53 -3.89
N ASN A 36 9.70 0.25 -3.67
CA ASN A 36 9.12 -0.58 -4.73
C ASN A 36 7.82 0.04 -5.27
N GLY A 37 6.94 0.54 -4.40
CA GLY A 37 5.73 1.27 -4.82
C GLY A 37 6.04 2.51 -5.66
N LEU A 38 7.04 3.31 -5.26
CA LEU A 38 7.48 4.48 -6.04
C LEU A 38 8.12 4.11 -7.39
N LEU A 39 8.87 3.00 -7.45
CA LEU A 39 9.43 2.51 -8.70
C LEU A 39 8.34 2.08 -9.69
N ILE A 40 7.24 1.53 -9.21
CA ILE A 40 6.06 1.24 -10.03
C ILE A 40 5.48 2.52 -10.62
N PHE A 41 5.31 3.58 -9.83
CA PHE A 41 4.85 4.88 -10.35
C PHE A 41 5.80 5.44 -11.38
N LYS A 42 7.11 5.38 -11.15
CA LYS A 42 8.11 5.79 -12.14
C LYS A 42 7.98 5.00 -13.44
N THR A 43 7.65 3.72 -13.39
CA THR A 43 7.43 2.88 -14.57
C THR A 43 6.23 3.35 -15.39
N ILE A 44 5.15 3.77 -14.72
CA ILE A 44 3.93 4.25 -15.37
C ILE A 44 4.13 5.62 -16.02
N TYR A 45 4.79 6.56 -15.31
CA TYR A 45 5.01 7.94 -15.79
C TYR A 45 6.09 8.07 -16.87
N GLY A 46 6.80 6.99 -17.19
CA GLY A 46 7.94 7.08 -18.11
C GLY A 46 9.19 7.67 -17.43
N MET A 47 10.31 7.65 -18.15
CA MET A 47 11.64 7.94 -17.57
C MET A 47 11.95 9.42 -17.31
N SER A 48 11.03 10.35 -17.47
CA SER A 48 11.28 11.80 -17.41
C SER A 48 10.85 12.51 -16.12
N VAL A 49 10.23 11.79 -15.17
CA VAL A 49 9.77 12.43 -13.92
C VAL A 49 10.81 12.28 -12.81
N ASN A 50 11.33 13.39 -12.32
CA ASN A 50 12.13 13.41 -11.11
C ASN A 50 11.25 13.04 -9.90
N LEU A 51 11.80 12.25 -8.95
CA LEU A 51 11.08 11.89 -7.72
C LEU A 51 10.56 13.09 -6.93
N LEU A 52 11.19 14.26 -7.07
CA LEU A 52 10.77 15.51 -6.43
C LEU A 52 9.54 16.14 -7.09
N ASP A 53 9.30 15.86 -8.37
CA ASP A 53 8.14 16.39 -9.10
C ASP A 53 6.83 15.68 -8.70
N ILE A 54 6.93 14.48 -8.11
CA ILE A 54 5.77 13.74 -7.57
C ILE A 54 5.10 14.51 -6.40
N PHE A 55 5.87 15.30 -5.67
CA PHE A 55 5.37 16.12 -4.55
C PHE A 55 4.88 17.51 -4.98
N HIS A 56 5.07 17.91 -6.23
CA HIS A 56 4.50 19.15 -6.75
C HIS A 56 3.05 18.95 -7.19
N ILE A 57 2.14 19.74 -6.60
CA ILE A 57 0.68 19.70 -6.84
C ILE A 57 0.32 19.86 -8.33
N LYS A 58 1.18 20.42 -9.16
CA LYS A 58 1.02 20.52 -10.62
C LYS A 58 1.02 19.16 -11.34
N ALA A 59 1.70 18.14 -10.79
CA ALA A 59 1.73 16.80 -11.38
C ALA A 59 0.36 16.09 -11.31
N PHE A 60 -0.52 16.48 -10.41
CA PHE A 60 -1.88 15.94 -10.31
C PHE A 60 -2.85 16.49 -11.37
N SER A 61 -2.58 17.66 -11.96
CA SER A 61 -3.43 18.25 -13.01
C SER A 61 -3.12 17.74 -14.42
N GLU A 62 -1.96 17.09 -14.60
CA GLU A 62 -1.51 16.49 -15.87
C GLU A 62 -1.58 14.94 -15.82
N LEU A 63 -2.44 14.38 -14.97
CA LEU A 63 -2.70 12.94 -14.92
C LEU A 63 -3.33 12.48 -16.23
N ASP A 64 -2.49 12.10 -17.15
CA ASP A 64 -2.85 11.67 -18.51
C ASP A 64 -3.63 10.34 -18.49
N LEU A 65 -4.55 10.12 -19.44
CA LEU A 65 -5.32 8.89 -19.61
C LEU A 65 -4.45 7.61 -19.63
N SER A 66 -3.17 7.74 -19.98
CA SER A 66 -2.20 6.64 -19.94
C SER A 66 -2.02 6.01 -18.57
N LEU A 67 -2.25 6.77 -17.48
CA LEU A 67 -2.20 6.27 -16.10
C LEU A 67 -3.32 5.27 -15.80
N LEU A 68 -4.48 5.48 -16.38
CA LEU A 68 -5.64 4.62 -16.16
C LEU A 68 -5.62 3.36 -17.03
N ALA A 69 -4.95 3.41 -18.18
CA ALA A 69 -4.63 2.21 -18.95
C ALA A 69 -3.73 1.25 -18.14
N ASN A 70 -2.92 1.80 -17.22
CA ASN A 70 -2.08 1.06 -16.28
C ASN A 70 -2.70 0.97 -14.87
N ALA A 71 -4.02 1.13 -14.73
CA ALA A 71 -4.71 1.12 -13.45
C ALA A 71 -4.34 -0.04 -12.51
N PRO A 72 -4.21 -1.30 -12.97
CA PRO A 72 -3.79 -2.40 -12.09
C PRO A 72 -2.40 -2.19 -11.50
N LEU A 73 -1.46 -1.71 -12.31
CA LEU A 73 -0.08 -1.44 -11.87
C LEU A 73 -0.03 -0.23 -10.93
N PHE A 74 -0.80 0.82 -11.23
CA PHE A 74 -0.94 1.97 -10.34
C PHE A 74 -1.47 1.56 -8.97
N MET A 75 -2.51 0.74 -8.94
CA MET A 75 -3.07 0.19 -7.69
C MET A 75 -2.04 -0.60 -6.89
N LEU A 76 -1.26 -1.45 -7.56
CA LEU A 76 -0.17 -2.19 -6.89
C LEU A 76 0.83 -1.23 -6.24
N GLY A 77 1.20 -0.14 -6.92
CA GLY A 77 2.07 0.89 -6.38
C GLY A 77 1.48 1.56 -5.14
N VAL A 78 0.21 1.97 -5.20
CA VAL A 78 -0.51 2.56 -4.07
C VAL A 78 -0.57 1.59 -2.89
N PHE A 79 -0.95 0.34 -3.13
CA PHE A 79 -1.02 -0.66 -2.06
C PHE A 79 0.33 -0.95 -1.42
N LEU A 80 1.42 -1.03 -2.19
CA LEU A 80 2.76 -1.20 -1.63
C LEU A 80 3.16 -0.02 -0.75
N VAL A 81 2.92 1.22 -1.21
CA VAL A 81 3.18 2.44 -0.43
C VAL A 81 2.40 2.43 0.89
N LEU A 82 1.10 2.15 0.85
CA LEU A 82 0.26 2.10 2.03
C LEU A 82 0.65 0.97 2.98
N ASN A 83 0.89 -0.21 2.41
CA ASN A 83 1.24 -1.39 3.20
C ASN A 83 2.61 -1.25 3.89
N SER A 84 3.50 -0.41 3.35
CA SER A 84 4.79 -0.09 3.99
C SER A 84 4.61 0.53 5.38
N ILE A 85 3.55 1.31 5.59
CA ILE A 85 3.20 1.88 6.90
C ILE A 85 2.89 0.77 7.90
N GLY A 86 2.15 -0.28 7.47
CA GLY A 86 1.87 -1.45 8.32
C GLY A 86 3.13 -2.21 8.73
N LEU A 87 4.16 -2.24 7.87
CA LEU A 87 5.45 -2.86 8.19
C LEU A 87 6.23 -2.10 9.26
N LEU A 88 6.16 -0.76 9.29
CA LEU A 88 6.74 0.06 10.37
C LEU A 88 6.18 -0.37 11.74
N PHE A 89 4.91 -0.73 11.82
CA PHE A 89 4.27 -1.25 13.04
C PHE A 89 4.52 -2.75 13.28
N ARG A 90 5.41 -3.40 12.52
CA ARG A 90 5.72 -4.84 12.59
C ARG A 90 4.50 -5.74 12.47
N ALA A 91 3.45 -5.28 11.78
CA ALA A 91 2.20 -6.01 11.64
C ALA A 91 2.39 -7.26 10.78
N LYS A 92 2.04 -8.43 11.33
CA LYS A 92 2.12 -9.73 10.61
C LYS A 92 1.28 -9.73 9.33
N LEU A 93 0.11 -9.07 9.36
CA LEU A 93 -0.77 -8.97 8.21
C LEU A 93 -0.12 -8.15 7.10
N ALA A 94 0.48 -6.98 7.43
CA ALA A 94 1.19 -6.16 6.46
C ALA A 94 2.36 -6.90 5.82
N TRP A 95 3.09 -7.73 6.58
CA TRP A 95 4.13 -8.60 6.06
C TRP A 95 3.59 -9.58 5.02
N ALA A 96 2.49 -10.30 5.32
CA ALA A 96 1.88 -11.25 4.41
C ALA A 96 1.37 -10.58 3.12
N ILE A 97 0.70 -9.43 3.26
CA ILE A 97 0.20 -8.64 2.13
C ILE A 97 1.36 -8.12 1.28
N SER A 98 2.46 -7.64 1.88
CA SER A 98 3.65 -7.20 1.13
C SER A 98 4.20 -8.29 0.22
N ILE A 99 4.27 -9.54 0.70
CA ILE A 99 4.76 -10.66 -0.11
C ILE A 99 3.86 -10.89 -1.31
N ILE A 100 2.54 -10.91 -1.11
CA ILE A 100 1.57 -11.11 -2.19
C ILE A 100 1.66 -9.99 -3.22
N LEU A 101 1.67 -8.73 -2.77
CA LEU A 101 1.75 -7.56 -3.65
C LEU A 101 3.05 -7.52 -4.44
N LEU A 102 4.19 -7.83 -3.79
CA LEU A 102 5.49 -7.88 -4.47
C LEU A 102 5.58 -9.03 -5.46
N LEU A 103 4.98 -10.19 -5.18
CA LEU A 103 4.89 -11.30 -6.14
C LEU A 103 4.07 -10.90 -7.36
N ILE A 104 2.90 -10.29 -7.17
CA ILE A 104 2.07 -9.80 -8.27
C ILE A 104 2.83 -8.75 -9.08
N ALA A 105 3.47 -7.77 -8.40
CA ALA A 105 4.26 -6.74 -9.05
C ALA A 105 5.45 -7.32 -9.83
N LEU A 106 6.11 -8.34 -9.30
CA LEU A 106 7.21 -9.03 -9.96
C LEU A 106 6.75 -9.75 -11.23
N ILE A 107 5.67 -10.53 -11.15
CA ILE A 107 5.10 -11.24 -12.30
C ILE A 107 4.68 -10.25 -13.37
N TYR A 108 3.98 -9.17 -12.98
CA TYR A 108 3.55 -8.13 -13.91
C TYR A 108 4.73 -7.44 -14.58
N THR A 109 5.75 -7.04 -13.81
CA THR A 109 6.93 -6.37 -14.34
C THR A 109 7.75 -7.29 -15.26
N LEU A 110 7.91 -8.56 -14.92
CA LEU A 110 8.58 -9.55 -15.77
C LEU A 110 7.87 -9.75 -17.10
N HIS A 111 6.53 -9.73 -17.09
CA HIS A 111 5.74 -9.99 -18.31
C HIS A 111 5.68 -8.76 -19.23
N PHE A 112 5.40 -7.59 -18.68
CA PHE A 112 5.14 -6.37 -19.46
C PHE A 112 6.37 -5.46 -19.61
N TYR A 113 7.33 -5.49 -18.67
CA TYR A 113 8.48 -4.58 -18.60
C TYR A 113 9.81 -5.30 -18.32
N PRO A 114 10.16 -6.35 -19.08
CA PRO A 114 11.35 -7.18 -18.80
C PRO A 114 12.68 -6.43 -18.86
N TRP A 115 12.69 -5.25 -19.50
CA TRP A 115 13.87 -4.39 -19.61
C TRP A 115 14.19 -3.61 -18.33
N LEU A 116 13.26 -3.53 -17.36
CA LEU A 116 13.46 -2.85 -16.07
C LEU A 116 14.22 -3.74 -15.08
N LYS A 117 15.42 -4.17 -15.44
CA LYS A 117 16.24 -5.09 -14.66
C LYS A 117 16.48 -4.62 -13.22
N PHE A 118 16.65 -3.31 -13.01
CA PHE A 118 16.83 -2.74 -11.67
C PHE A 118 15.58 -2.92 -10.79
N SER A 119 14.40 -2.59 -11.28
CA SER A 119 13.13 -2.76 -10.53
C SER A 119 12.87 -4.23 -10.21
N ILE A 120 13.12 -5.13 -11.17
CA ILE A 120 12.99 -6.57 -10.96
C ILE A 120 13.96 -7.06 -9.88
N GLY A 121 15.24 -6.70 -9.97
CA GLY A 121 16.26 -7.09 -9.00
C GLY A 121 15.96 -6.55 -7.60
N PHE A 122 15.52 -5.29 -7.49
CA PHE A 122 15.16 -4.67 -6.22
C PHE A 122 13.90 -5.31 -5.60
N CYS A 123 12.91 -5.67 -6.42
CA CYS A 123 11.72 -6.39 -5.97
C CYS A 123 12.08 -7.78 -5.41
N ILE A 124 12.92 -8.55 -6.12
CA ILE A 124 13.40 -9.86 -5.68
C ILE A 124 14.19 -9.72 -4.37
N PHE A 125 15.10 -8.75 -4.29
CA PHE A 125 15.86 -8.46 -3.09
C PHE A 125 14.94 -8.20 -1.89
N THR A 126 13.97 -7.31 -2.04
CA THR A 126 13.00 -6.98 -0.99
C THR A 126 12.19 -8.20 -0.56
N LEU A 127 11.74 -9.02 -1.52
CA LEU A 127 11.02 -10.28 -1.26
C LEU A 127 11.85 -11.26 -0.42
N VAL A 128 13.10 -11.50 -0.82
CA VAL A 128 14.00 -12.41 -0.10
C VAL A 128 14.24 -11.92 1.33
N PHE A 129 14.50 -10.63 1.52
CA PHE A 129 14.69 -10.05 2.85
C PHE A 129 13.43 -10.12 3.73
N LEU A 130 12.22 -9.90 3.17
CA LEU A 130 10.96 -10.10 3.88
C LEU A 130 10.80 -11.54 4.39
N LEU A 131 11.19 -12.53 3.57
CA LEU A 131 11.11 -13.94 3.95
C LEU A 131 12.13 -14.30 5.04
N ILE A 132 13.36 -13.78 4.96
CA ILE A 132 14.41 -14.02 5.96
C ILE A 132 14.02 -13.41 7.31
N LEU A 133 13.51 -12.18 7.31
CA LEU A 133 13.18 -11.41 8.51
C LEU A 133 11.74 -11.60 8.99
N ARG A 134 11.06 -12.68 8.58
CA ARG A 134 9.66 -12.98 8.95
C ARG A 134 9.38 -12.95 10.45
N LYS A 135 10.37 -13.28 11.27
CA LYS A 135 10.25 -13.32 12.74
C LYS A 135 10.09 -11.93 13.38
N ASP A 136 10.49 -10.87 12.69
CA ASP A 136 10.39 -9.50 13.19
C ASP A 136 8.97 -8.96 13.11
N PHE A 137 8.15 -9.57 12.26
CA PHE A 137 6.75 -9.22 12.04
C PHE A 137 5.83 -10.15 12.84
N SER A 138 5.97 -10.16 14.16
CA SER A 138 5.19 -11.03 15.05
C SER A 138 4.11 -10.28 15.85
N HIS A 139 4.12 -8.96 15.83
CA HIS A 139 3.21 -8.16 16.62
C HIS A 139 1.82 -8.11 15.98
N SER A 140 0.83 -8.63 16.68
CA SER A 140 -0.58 -8.41 16.40
C SER A 140 -1.14 -7.33 17.34
N SER A 141 -0.55 -6.12 17.30
CA SER A 141 -1.13 -5.01 18.03
C SER A 141 -2.45 -4.60 17.37
N ALA A 142 -3.56 -4.73 18.09
CA ALA A 142 -4.87 -4.29 17.61
C ALA A 142 -4.85 -2.80 17.23
N ALA A 143 -4.12 -1.98 17.98
CA ALA A 143 -3.98 -0.55 17.71
C ALA A 143 -3.25 -0.29 16.37
N ALA A 144 -2.15 -0.98 16.10
CA ALA A 144 -1.44 -0.85 14.82
C ALA A 144 -2.31 -1.30 13.64
N GLY A 145 -3.06 -2.39 13.80
CA GLY A 145 -4.02 -2.86 12.79
C GLY A 145 -5.12 -1.84 12.51
N THR A 146 -5.66 -1.20 13.54
CA THR A 146 -6.70 -0.17 13.40
C THR A 146 -6.19 1.07 12.67
N ILE A 147 -5.01 1.57 13.05
CA ILE A 147 -4.40 2.73 12.36
C ILE A 147 -4.13 2.41 10.89
N PHE A 148 -3.55 1.24 10.61
CA PHE A 148 -3.30 0.79 9.25
C PHE A 148 -4.58 0.68 8.43
N ALA A 149 -5.62 0.07 8.99
CA ALA A 149 -6.92 -0.06 8.35
C ALA A 149 -7.55 1.30 8.04
N PHE A 150 -7.49 2.24 8.99
CA PHE A 150 -8.00 3.59 8.81
C PHE A 150 -7.26 4.35 7.70
N ILE A 151 -5.93 4.32 7.70
CA ILE A 151 -5.11 4.94 6.65
C ILE A 151 -5.42 4.32 5.29
N SER A 152 -5.47 2.99 5.19
CA SER A 152 -5.76 2.28 3.94
C SER A 152 -7.15 2.61 3.40
N PHE A 153 -8.16 2.64 4.28
CA PHE A 153 -9.53 3.02 3.92
C PHE A 153 -9.60 4.45 3.40
N THR A 154 -9.01 5.39 4.14
CA THR A 154 -9.01 6.81 3.76
C THR A 154 -8.34 7.02 2.41
N THR A 155 -7.19 6.40 2.18
CA THR A 155 -6.46 6.57 0.92
C THR A 155 -7.20 5.93 -0.26
N LEU A 156 -7.79 4.75 -0.07
CA LEU A 156 -8.59 4.13 -1.12
C LEU A 156 -9.83 4.97 -1.43
N LEU A 157 -10.42 5.58 -0.42
CA LEU A 157 -11.54 6.50 -0.59
C LEU A 157 -11.15 7.73 -1.42
N PHE A 158 -10.00 8.34 -1.12
CA PHE A 158 -9.44 9.42 -1.95
C PHE A 158 -9.19 8.97 -3.39
N TYR A 159 -8.53 7.82 -3.57
CA TYR A 159 -8.29 7.24 -4.90
C TYR A 159 -9.59 7.05 -5.67
N SER A 160 -10.59 6.42 -5.05
CA SER A 160 -11.87 6.15 -5.69
C SER A 160 -12.62 7.45 -6.04
N THR A 161 -12.65 8.41 -5.11
CA THR A 161 -13.36 9.68 -5.33
C THR A 161 -12.73 10.51 -6.45
N TYR A 162 -11.41 10.71 -6.39
CA TYR A 162 -10.72 11.50 -7.43
C TYR A 162 -10.64 10.76 -8.77
N GLY A 163 -10.50 9.44 -8.75
CA GLY A 163 -10.53 8.64 -9.97
C GLY A 163 -11.89 8.62 -10.66
N ALA A 164 -12.98 8.54 -9.90
CA ALA A 164 -14.34 8.65 -10.44
C ALA A 164 -14.63 10.04 -11.02
N LEU A 165 -14.19 11.11 -10.35
CA LEU A 165 -14.32 12.47 -10.85
C LEU A 165 -13.49 12.68 -12.12
N TYR A 166 -12.28 12.16 -12.16
CA TYR A 166 -11.39 12.25 -13.33
C TYR A 166 -11.99 11.53 -14.55
N LEU A 167 -12.58 10.35 -14.35
CA LEU A 167 -13.24 9.56 -15.39
C LEU A 167 -14.72 9.93 -15.58
N SER A 168 -15.13 11.09 -15.15
CA SER A 168 -16.52 11.52 -15.06
C SER A 168 -17.36 11.25 -16.31
N GLU A 169 -16.78 11.47 -17.51
CA GLU A 169 -17.44 11.24 -18.79
C GLU A 169 -17.66 9.75 -19.10
N GLY A 170 -16.95 8.87 -18.43
CA GLY A 170 -17.08 7.42 -18.56
C GLY A 170 -18.21 6.82 -17.71
N PHE A 171 -18.97 7.64 -16.99
CA PHE A 171 -20.10 7.22 -16.15
C PHE A 171 -21.44 7.72 -16.67
N ASN A 172 -22.50 6.99 -16.37
CA ASN A 172 -23.87 7.38 -16.66
C ASN A 172 -24.73 7.24 -15.39
N PRO A 173 -25.31 8.34 -14.86
CA PRO A 173 -25.10 9.73 -15.28
C PRO A 173 -23.64 10.19 -15.07
N ARG A 174 -23.24 11.24 -15.80
CA ARG A 174 -21.90 11.83 -15.65
C ARG A 174 -21.68 12.32 -14.22
N ILE A 175 -20.47 12.09 -13.68
CA ILE A 175 -20.09 12.53 -12.34
C ILE A 175 -19.62 13.98 -12.41
N GLU A 176 -20.48 14.94 -12.03
CA GLU A 176 -20.20 16.38 -12.20
C GLU A 176 -19.62 17.02 -10.93
N SER A 177 -19.73 16.39 -9.77
CA SER A 177 -19.32 16.97 -8.49
C SER A 177 -18.48 16.01 -7.66
N LEU A 178 -17.63 16.58 -6.80
CA LEU A 178 -16.86 15.81 -5.83
C LEU A 178 -17.78 15.01 -4.89
N MET A 179 -18.96 15.55 -4.55
CA MET A 179 -19.94 14.88 -3.69
C MET A 179 -20.52 13.65 -4.38
N THR A 180 -20.84 13.73 -5.66
CA THR A 180 -21.32 12.61 -6.47
C THR A 180 -20.24 11.53 -6.61
N ALA A 181 -18.98 11.93 -6.83
CA ALA A 181 -17.84 11.01 -6.88
C ALA A 181 -17.60 10.31 -5.54
N PHE A 182 -17.70 11.05 -4.45
CA PHE A 182 -17.58 10.52 -3.09
C PHE A 182 -18.69 9.52 -2.76
N TYR A 183 -19.92 9.85 -3.12
CA TYR A 183 -21.09 8.98 -2.98
C TYR A 183 -20.88 7.66 -3.75
N PHE A 184 -20.52 7.73 -5.04
CA PHE A 184 -20.19 6.55 -5.85
C PHE A 184 -19.09 5.70 -5.21
N SER A 185 -18.07 6.35 -4.65
CA SER A 185 -16.95 5.65 -4.01
C SER A 185 -17.38 4.88 -2.78
N ILE A 186 -18.20 5.50 -1.90
CA ILE A 186 -18.69 4.85 -0.68
C ILE A 186 -19.61 3.68 -1.03
N GLU A 187 -20.57 3.86 -1.94
CA GLU A 187 -21.50 2.80 -2.30
C GLU A 187 -20.80 1.61 -2.96
N THR A 188 -19.80 1.89 -3.81
CA THR A 188 -19.03 0.86 -4.50
C THR A 188 -18.13 0.10 -3.53
N MET A 189 -17.37 0.82 -2.67
CA MET A 189 -16.46 0.21 -1.69
C MET A 189 -17.21 -0.57 -0.61
N SER A 190 -18.40 -0.11 -0.21
CA SER A 190 -19.24 -0.79 0.79
C SER A 190 -20.10 -1.91 0.22
N THR A 191 -19.99 -2.18 -1.09
CA THR A 191 -20.73 -3.21 -1.80
C THR A 191 -22.26 -3.00 -1.82
N VAL A 192 -22.74 -1.77 -1.61
CA VAL A 192 -24.16 -1.43 -1.68
C VAL A 192 -24.63 -1.46 -3.14
N GLY A 193 -23.97 -0.71 -4.03
CA GLY A 193 -24.17 -0.75 -5.47
C GLY A 193 -25.61 -0.48 -5.91
N TYR A 194 -26.15 0.70 -5.60
CA TYR A 194 -27.52 1.06 -6.01
C TYR A 194 -27.71 1.02 -7.53
N GLY A 195 -26.61 1.21 -8.31
CA GLY A 195 -26.66 1.18 -9.77
C GLY A 195 -27.25 2.43 -10.41
N ASP A 196 -27.34 3.50 -9.65
CA ASP A 196 -27.75 4.83 -10.10
C ASP A 196 -26.62 5.56 -10.85
N ILE A 197 -25.36 5.20 -10.58
CA ILE A 197 -24.16 5.64 -11.31
C ILE A 197 -23.42 4.41 -11.83
N VAL A 198 -23.36 4.23 -13.14
CA VAL A 198 -22.75 3.05 -13.75
C VAL A 198 -21.62 3.40 -14.71
N PRO A 199 -20.50 2.64 -14.73
CA PRO A 199 -19.44 2.84 -15.69
C PRO A 199 -19.85 2.35 -17.08
N VAL A 200 -19.77 3.21 -18.08
CA VAL A 200 -20.15 2.91 -19.47
C VAL A 200 -18.91 2.79 -20.37
N SER A 201 -17.84 3.54 -20.11
CA SER A 201 -16.58 3.42 -20.85
C SER A 201 -15.71 2.26 -20.34
N GLU A 202 -14.84 1.73 -21.18
CA GLU A 202 -13.92 0.65 -20.81
C GLU A 202 -12.99 1.08 -19.67
N SER A 203 -12.44 2.29 -19.73
CA SER A 203 -11.58 2.84 -18.68
C SER A 203 -12.31 2.96 -17.34
N ALA A 204 -13.56 3.46 -17.34
CA ALA A 204 -14.37 3.57 -16.13
C ALA A 204 -14.72 2.19 -15.55
N ARG A 205 -14.97 1.19 -16.41
CA ARG A 205 -15.22 -0.20 -15.98
C ARG A 205 -13.98 -0.81 -15.32
N LEU A 206 -12.81 -0.69 -15.94
CA LEU A 206 -11.55 -1.18 -15.36
C LEU A 206 -11.24 -0.50 -14.03
N PHE A 207 -11.41 0.82 -13.97
CA PHE A 207 -11.27 1.58 -12.73
C PHE A 207 -12.25 1.07 -11.65
N THR A 208 -13.53 0.92 -11.99
CA THR A 208 -14.56 0.45 -11.04
C THR A 208 -14.25 -0.96 -10.54
N ILE A 209 -13.80 -1.88 -11.41
CA ILE A 209 -13.32 -3.21 -11.00
C ILE A 209 -12.19 -3.10 -9.97
N SER A 210 -11.22 -2.19 -10.19
CA SER A 210 -10.12 -1.97 -9.24
C SER A 210 -10.62 -1.48 -7.88
N VAL A 211 -11.59 -0.55 -7.88
CA VAL A 211 -12.23 -0.04 -6.66
C VAL A 211 -13.00 -1.14 -5.93
N ILE A 212 -13.75 -1.98 -6.63
CA ILE A 212 -14.51 -3.09 -6.04
C ILE A 212 -13.56 -4.08 -5.35
N ILE A 213 -12.56 -4.60 -6.07
CA ILE A 213 -11.62 -5.60 -5.52
C ILE A 213 -10.89 -5.05 -4.30
N SER A 214 -10.40 -3.82 -4.41
CA SER A 214 -9.68 -3.15 -3.33
C SER A 214 -10.60 -2.76 -2.19
N GLY A 215 -11.80 -2.26 -2.51
CA GLY A 215 -12.81 -1.83 -1.57
C GLY A 215 -13.26 -2.95 -0.66
N ILE A 216 -13.62 -4.11 -1.21
CA ILE A 216 -14.03 -5.29 -0.43
C ILE A 216 -12.92 -5.65 0.57
N THR A 217 -11.67 -5.71 0.12
CA THR A 217 -10.55 -6.12 0.96
C THR A 217 -10.29 -5.10 2.09
N VAL A 218 -10.20 -3.81 1.75
CA VAL A 218 -9.89 -2.75 2.71
C VAL A 218 -11.08 -2.49 3.64
N PHE A 219 -12.30 -2.50 3.14
CA PHE A 219 -13.51 -2.30 3.94
C PHE A 219 -13.68 -3.42 4.97
N ALA A 220 -13.57 -4.69 4.56
CA ALA A 220 -13.68 -5.84 5.44
C ALA A 220 -12.59 -5.85 6.53
N THR A 221 -11.33 -5.57 6.16
CA THR A 221 -10.22 -5.50 7.11
C THR A 221 -10.35 -4.32 8.08
N SER A 222 -10.85 -3.17 7.61
CA SER A 222 -11.08 -1.99 8.44
C SER A 222 -12.19 -2.23 9.45
N MET A 223 -13.31 -2.82 9.02
CA MET A 223 -14.41 -3.20 9.91
C MET A 223 -13.93 -4.17 11.01
N THR A 224 -13.21 -5.21 10.63
CA THR A 224 -12.68 -6.19 11.59
C THR A 224 -11.71 -5.56 12.58
N SER A 225 -10.86 -4.64 12.14
CA SER A 225 -9.86 -3.97 12.96
C SER A 225 -10.47 -2.95 13.93
N ILE A 226 -11.53 -2.25 13.52
CA ILE A 226 -12.22 -1.25 14.32
C ILE A 226 -13.15 -1.92 15.34
N PHE A 227 -14.00 -2.83 14.89
CA PHE A 227 -15.01 -3.46 15.73
C PHE A 227 -14.50 -4.65 16.54
N GLY A 228 -13.45 -5.34 16.10
CA GLY A 228 -12.87 -6.49 16.80
C GLY A 228 -12.49 -6.22 18.25
N PRO A 229 -11.77 -5.14 18.58
CA PRO A 229 -11.46 -4.77 19.97
C PRO A 229 -12.69 -4.43 20.81
N LEU A 230 -13.69 -3.76 20.20
CA LEU A 230 -14.95 -3.39 20.88
C LEU A 230 -15.75 -4.64 21.29
N ILE A 231 -15.86 -5.60 20.39
CA ILE A 231 -16.57 -6.87 20.64
C ILE A 231 -15.85 -7.66 21.74
N ARG A 232 -14.52 -7.81 21.67
CA ARG A 232 -13.74 -8.52 22.70
C ARG A 232 -13.82 -7.84 24.07
N GLY A 233 -13.79 -6.51 24.12
CA GLY A 233 -13.93 -5.73 25.35
C GLY A 233 -15.31 -5.86 25.98
N GLY A 234 -16.37 -5.94 25.17
CA GLY A 234 -17.74 -6.18 25.61
C GLY A 234 -17.94 -7.57 26.22
N PHE A 235 -17.47 -8.61 25.56
CA PHE A 235 -17.58 -9.99 26.06
C PHE A 235 -16.83 -10.20 27.39
N ASN A 236 -15.65 -9.62 27.55
CA ASN A 236 -14.89 -9.75 28.80
C ASN A 236 -15.54 -9.05 30.01
N LYS A 237 -16.46 -8.09 29.78
CA LYS A 237 -17.25 -7.45 30.84
C LYS A 237 -18.50 -8.24 31.24
N LEU A 238 -19.01 -9.08 30.34
CA LEU A 238 -20.21 -9.90 30.57
C LEU A 238 -19.89 -11.24 31.26
N VAL A 239 -18.64 -11.69 31.19
CA VAL A 239 -18.15 -12.97 31.76
C VAL A 239 -17.51 -12.77 33.16
N LYS A 240 -17.40 -11.54 33.65
CA LYS A 240 -17.02 -11.21 35.03
C LYS A 240 -18.24 -10.83 35.85
#